data_a5bae4e8a0eb1aeb2aac1d10681fbf39
#
_entry.id   a5bae4e8a0eb1aeb2aac1d10681fbf39
#
_cell.length_a   1.000
_cell.length_b   1.000
_cell.length_c   1.000
_cell.angle_alpha   90.00
_cell.angle_beta   90.00
_cell.angle_gamma   90.00
#
_symmetry.space_group_name_H-M   'P 1'
#
loop_
_entity.id
_entity.type
_entity.pdbx_description
1 polymer ?
#
loop_
_entity_poly.entity_id
_entity_poly.type
_entity_poly.pdbx_seq_one_letter_code
_entity_poly.pdbx_strand_id
1 'polypeptide(L)'
;MLKRKLRPLASEKNECWSMDFMSDQLFDGRRIRLLTLVDNHTRESLAIHVSQHIRGCEVVQVLEKAVKEHGKPKTIQVNNGPEFISKDVDLWAYWNHVKLDLSRPGKPTDNAYIESFNARFRLECLNEHWFLSLEDAREKIEQWRQDYNKKRPHSSLNNISPEEFAALDRPLETVLIRSPGTIKNDLQNFKLT
;
A
#
# COMPACT_ATOMS: atom_id res chain seq x y z
N MET A 1 32.02 -12.96 12.03
CA MET A 1 30.66 -13.15 11.46
C MET A 1 29.85 -11.89 11.72
N LEU A 2 29.60 -11.08 10.70
CA LEU A 2 28.74 -9.89 10.82
C LEU A 2 27.30 -10.36 11.04
N LYS A 3 26.74 -10.09 12.22
CA LYS A 3 25.33 -10.36 12.53
C LYS A 3 24.46 -9.62 11.51
N ARG A 4 23.68 -10.36 10.74
CA ARG A 4 22.70 -9.85 9.79
C ARG A 4 21.69 -9.01 10.58
N LYS A 5 21.75 -7.70 10.47
CA LYS A 5 20.76 -6.81 11.08
C LYS A 5 19.49 -6.91 10.22
N LEU A 6 18.60 -7.82 10.61
CA LEU A 6 17.27 -7.89 10.01
C LEU A 6 16.55 -6.56 10.29
N ARG A 7 15.89 -6.01 9.28
CA ARG A 7 14.98 -4.88 9.51
C ARG A 7 13.82 -5.36 10.37
N PRO A 8 13.40 -4.59 11.38
CA PRO A 8 12.21 -4.94 12.15
C PRO A 8 11.01 -5.04 11.23
N LEU A 9 10.16 -6.03 11.48
CA LEU A 9 8.86 -6.12 10.83
C LEU A 9 7.99 -4.97 11.32
N ALA A 10 7.19 -4.38 10.43
CA ALA A 10 6.17 -3.42 10.83
C ALA A 10 5.17 -4.11 11.78
N SER A 11 4.94 -3.51 12.94
CA SER A 11 4.10 -4.04 14.01
C SER A 11 2.71 -3.42 14.07
N GLU A 12 2.50 -2.32 13.37
CA GLU A 12 1.24 -1.59 13.31
C GLU A 12 1.00 -0.96 11.93
N LYS A 13 -0.24 -0.65 11.61
CA LYS A 13 -0.64 0.07 10.40
C LYS A 13 0.08 1.42 10.32
N ASN A 14 0.54 1.78 9.11
CA ASN A 14 1.27 3.02 8.84
C ASN A 14 2.64 3.14 9.55
N GLU A 15 3.17 2.08 10.13
CA GLU A 15 4.54 2.10 10.63
C GLU A 15 5.55 2.17 9.47
N CYS A 16 5.32 1.35 8.45
CA CYS A 16 6.19 1.30 7.28
C CYS A 16 5.41 0.99 6.00
N TRP A 17 5.52 1.85 5.01
CA TRP A 17 5.06 1.56 3.66
C TRP A 17 6.24 1.13 2.79
N SER A 18 5.97 0.37 1.74
CA SER A 18 6.93 0.05 0.68
C SER A 18 6.43 0.57 -0.65
N MET A 19 7.32 1.16 -1.44
CA MET A 19 7.01 1.75 -2.74
C MET A 19 8.00 1.27 -3.79
N ASP A 20 7.50 0.94 -4.99
CA ASP A 20 8.33 0.48 -6.09
C ASP A 20 7.74 0.81 -7.46
N PHE A 21 8.59 0.77 -8.49
CA PHE A 21 8.19 0.96 -9.87
C PHE A 21 8.19 -0.35 -10.64
N MET A 22 7.16 -0.51 -11.45
CA MET A 22 7.06 -1.57 -12.45
C MET A 22 6.89 -0.96 -13.86
N SER A 23 7.07 -1.78 -14.86
CA SER A 23 6.82 -1.40 -16.26
C SER A 23 6.01 -2.50 -16.96
N ASP A 24 5.16 -2.05 -17.88
CA ASP A 24 4.40 -2.90 -18.78
C ASP A 24 4.18 -2.16 -20.11
N GLN A 25 3.35 -2.69 -20.99
CA GLN A 25 3.01 -2.07 -22.27
C GLN A 25 1.53 -2.22 -22.61
N LEU A 26 1.03 -1.25 -23.35
CA LEU A 26 -0.28 -1.34 -23.99
C LEU A 26 -0.23 -2.31 -25.18
N PHE A 27 -1.39 -2.72 -25.67
CA PHE A 27 -1.53 -3.61 -26.82
C PHE A 27 -0.84 -3.08 -28.09
N ASP A 28 -0.78 -1.77 -28.26
CA ASP A 28 -0.10 -1.09 -29.36
C ASP A 28 1.42 -0.95 -29.18
N GLY A 29 1.98 -1.52 -28.09
CA GLY A 29 3.42 -1.50 -27.78
C GLY A 29 3.89 -0.27 -27.02
N ARG A 30 3.05 0.73 -26.78
CA ARG A 30 3.43 1.90 -25.95
C ARG A 30 3.72 1.44 -24.52
N ARG A 31 4.86 1.84 -24.00
CA ARG A 31 5.25 1.52 -22.61
C ARG A 31 4.41 2.30 -21.62
N ILE A 32 4.08 1.64 -20.51
CA ILE A 32 3.47 2.24 -19.32
C ILE A 32 4.34 1.98 -18.11
N ARG A 33 4.30 2.89 -17.16
CA ARG A 33 4.94 2.76 -15.85
C ARG A 33 3.86 2.65 -14.78
N LEU A 34 4.18 1.90 -13.76
CA LEU A 34 3.31 1.67 -12.63
C LEU A 34 4.08 1.99 -11.34
N LEU A 35 3.47 2.78 -10.47
CA LEU A 35 3.96 3.01 -9.12
C LEU A 35 3.08 2.23 -8.16
N THR A 36 3.66 1.30 -7.42
CA THR A 36 2.97 0.48 -6.42
C THR A 36 3.32 0.96 -5.01
N LEU A 37 2.32 0.99 -4.13
CA LEU A 37 2.45 1.41 -2.72
C LEU A 37 1.68 0.45 -1.82
N VAL A 38 2.34 -0.13 -0.82
CA VAL A 38 1.79 -1.16 0.06
C VAL A 38 2.12 -0.84 1.51
N ASP A 39 1.17 -1.05 2.42
CA ASP A 39 1.45 -1.06 3.86
C ASP A 39 2.08 -2.39 4.27
N ASN A 40 3.23 -2.34 4.94
CA ASN A 40 4.01 -3.54 5.28
C ASN A 40 3.40 -4.36 6.43
N HIS A 41 2.51 -3.79 7.23
CA HIS A 41 1.82 -4.49 8.29
C HIS A 41 0.53 -5.14 7.79
N THR A 42 -0.37 -4.32 7.25
CA THR A 42 -1.70 -4.79 6.80
C THR A 42 -1.68 -5.50 5.46
N ARG A 43 -0.62 -5.38 4.67
CA ARG A 43 -0.51 -5.85 3.28
C ARG A 43 -1.48 -5.16 2.32
N GLU A 44 -2.20 -4.14 2.76
CA GLU A 44 -3.06 -3.36 1.87
C GLU A 44 -2.27 -2.74 0.72
N SER A 45 -2.74 -2.91 -0.50
CA SER A 45 -2.29 -2.11 -1.65
C SER A 45 -2.95 -0.73 -1.56
N LEU A 46 -2.19 0.26 -1.10
CA LEU A 46 -2.67 1.62 -0.85
C LEU A 46 -2.89 2.37 -2.16
N ALA A 47 -2.03 2.13 -3.14
CA ALA A 47 -2.16 2.71 -4.48
C ALA A 47 -1.43 1.88 -5.53
N ILE A 48 -1.98 1.87 -6.75
CA ILE A 48 -1.28 1.53 -7.99
C ILE A 48 -1.55 2.66 -8.98
N HIS A 49 -0.54 3.47 -9.27
CA HIS A 49 -0.67 4.57 -10.23
C HIS A 49 -0.10 4.16 -11.58
N VAL A 50 -0.86 4.41 -12.65
CA VAL A 50 -0.50 4.01 -14.02
C VAL A 50 -0.41 5.23 -14.92
N SER A 51 0.75 5.44 -15.55
CA SER A 51 1.02 6.54 -16.48
C SER A 51 2.06 6.11 -17.53
N GLN A 52 2.19 6.84 -18.61
CA GLN A 52 3.30 6.65 -19.56
C GLN A 52 4.63 7.12 -18.97
N HIS A 53 4.58 8.19 -18.20
CA HIS A 53 5.73 8.78 -17.50
C HIS A 53 5.31 9.10 -16.07
N ILE A 54 6.15 8.78 -15.11
CA ILE A 54 5.91 9.14 -13.71
C ILE A 54 7.11 9.95 -13.23
N ARG A 55 6.87 11.21 -12.91
CA ARG A 55 7.87 12.15 -12.37
C ARG A 55 7.70 12.30 -10.85
N GLY A 56 8.67 12.92 -10.19
CA GLY A 56 8.62 13.14 -8.74
C GLY A 56 7.36 13.83 -8.24
N CYS A 57 6.86 14.84 -8.97
CA CYS A 57 5.60 15.51 -8.63
C CYS A 57 4.38 14.59 -8.67
N GLU A 58 4.33 13.62 -9.60
CA GLU A 58 3.24 12.63 -9.67
C GLU A 58 3.36 11.62 -8.52
N VAL A 59 4.58 11.22 -8.14
CA VAL A 59 4.81 10.40 -6.95
C VAL A 59 4.28 11.11 -5.70
N VAL A 60 4.57 12.39 -5.54
CA VAL A 60 4.06 13.21 -4.43
C VAL A 60 2.53 13.23 -4.41
N GLN A 61 1.86 13.45 -5.55
CA GLN A 61 0.40 13.42 -5.63
C GLN A 61 -0.19 12.07 -5.18
N VAL A 62 0.45 10.95 -5.57
CA VAL A 62 0.03 9.61 -5.13
C VAL A 62 0.21 9.45 -3.62
N LEU A 63 1.34 9.91 -3.07
CA LEU A 63 1.60 9.86 -1.63
C LEU A 63 0.61 10.73 -0.84
N GLU A 64 0.32 11.95 -1.29
CA GLU A 64 -0.66 12.83 -0.64
C GLU A 64 -2.06 12.22 -0.61
N LYS A 65 -2.48 11.63 -1.73
CA LYS A 65 -3.76 10.92 -1.81
C LYS A 65 -3.78 9.72 -0.84
N ALA A 66 -2.74 8.90 -0.84
CA ALA A 66 -2.65 7.75 0.05
C ALA A 66 -2.65 8.16 1.53
N VAL A 67 -1.92 9.23 1.89
CA VAL A 67 -1.91 9.77 3.27
C VAL A 67 -3.29 10.26 3.69
N LYS A 68 -4.02 10.93 2.80
CA LYS A 68 -5.39 11.41 3.06
C LYS A 68 -6.37 10.26 3.31
N GLU A 69 -6.23 9.15 2.59
CA GLU A 69 -7.15 8.00 2.63
C GLU A 69 -6.81 7.00 3.75
N HIS A 70 -5.53 6.76 4.02
CA HIS A 70 -5.07 5.68 4.88
C HIS A 70 -4.35 6.15 6.15
N GLY A 71 -4.02 7.44 6.25
CA GLY A 71 -3.17 7.99 7.31
C GLY A 71 -1.71 8.09 6.89
N LYS A 72 -0.89 8.73 7.72
CA LYS A 72 0.50 9.05 7.41
C LYS A 72 1.45 7.94 7.89
N PRO A 73 2.39 7.44 7.06
CA PRO A 73 3.40 6.47 7.49
C PRO A 73 4.51 7.15 8.29
N LYS A 74 5.17 6.36 9.16
CA LYS A 74 6.42 6.78 9.83
C LYS A 74 7.61 6.69 8.86
N THR A 75 7.62 5.64 8.04
CA THR A 75 8.72 5.34 7.11
C THR A 75 8.18 4.86 5.77
N ILE A 76 8.86 5.21 4.67
CA ILE A 76 8.61 4.61 3.36
C ILE A 76 9.91 3.95 2.89
N GLN A 77 9.86 2.64 2.63
CA GLN A 77 10.94 1.89 2.00
C GLN A 77 10.87 2.08 0.49
N VAL A 78 11.99 2.44 -0.12
CA VAL A 78 12.10 2.65 -1.56
C VAL A 78 13.37 2.00 -2.11
N ASN A 79 13.35 1.63 -3.38
CA ASN A 79 14.56 1.21 -4.09
C ASN A 79 15.44 2.41 -4.45
N ASN A 80 16.71 2.15 -4.79
CA ASN A 80 17.66 3.19 -5.22
C ASN A 80 17.42 3.66 -6.68
N GLY A 81 16.20 3.60 -7.18
CA GLY A 81 15.87 4.12 -8.50
C GLY A 81 15.99 5.66 -8.53
N PRO A 82 16.48 6.24 -9.63
CA PRO A 82 16.62 7.68 -9.76
C PRO A 82 15.28 8.43 -9.61
N GLU A 83 14.17 7.75 -9.82
CA GLU A 83 12.83 8.29 -9.67
C GLU A 83 12.46 8.57 -8.22
N PHE A 84 13.02 7.80 -7.28
CA PHE A 84 12.79 7.99 -5.84
C PHE A 84 13.78 9.02 -5.23
N ILE A 85 14.89 9.27 -5.92
CA ILE A 85 15.88 10.29 -5.55
C ILE A 85 15.49 11.60 -6.26
N SER A 86 14.27 12.10 -6.03
CA SER A 86 13.80 13.35 -6.59
C SER A 86 13.65 14.41 -5.50
N LYS A 87 14.00 15.67 -5.83
CA LYS A 87 13.82 16.78 -4.89
C LYS A 87 12.38 16.90 -4.38
N ASP A 88 11.40 16.60 -5.22
CA ASP A 88 9.99 16.69 -4.86
C ASP A 88 9.62 15.69 -3.76
N VAL A 89 10.07 14.43 -3.90
CA VAL A 89 9.80 13.37 -2.92
C VAL A 89 10.56 13.63 -1.62
N ASP A 90 11.82 14.08 -1.70
CA ASP A 90 12.63 14.42 -0.53
C ASP A 90 12.00 15.58 0.26
N LEU A 91 11.59 16.65 -0.44
CA LEU A 91 10.92 17.80 0.19
C LEU A 91 9.57 17.39 0.81
N TRP A 92 8.79 16.59 0.11
CA TRP A 92 7.53 16.09 0.64
C TRP A 92 7.75 15.27 1.92
N ALA A 93 8.71 14.36 1.91
CA ALA A 93 9.05 13.53 3.06
C ALA A 93 9.51 14.37 4.26
N TYR A 94 10.35 15.38 4.01
CA TYR A 94 10.81 16.33 5.03
C TYR A 94 9.64 17.07 5.69
N TRP A 95 8.77 17.69 4.88
CA TRP A 95 7.62 18.46 5.39
C TRP A 95 6.59 17.61 6.11
N ASN A 96 6.44 16.35 5.69
CA ASN A 96 5.53 15.41 6.33
C ASN A 96 6.15 14.64 7.50
N HIS A 97 7.43 14.86 7.84
CA HIS A 97 8.17 14.09 8.84
C HIS A 97 8.12 12.58 8.59
N VAL A 98 8.21 12.17 7.33
CA VAL A 98 8.26 10.78 6.88
C VAL A 98 9.72 10.44 6.56
N LYS A 99 10.22 9.34 7.10
CA LYS A 99 11.56 8.87 6.79
C LYS A 99 11.56 8.09 5.48
N LEU A 100 12.39 8.49 4.52
CA LEU A 100 12.68 7.66 3.36
C LEU A 100 13.82 6.69 3.72
N ASP A 101 13.54 5.39 3.59
CA ASP A 101 14.51 4.33 3.89
C ASP A 101 14.92 3.64 2.58
N LEU A 102 16.04 4.08 2.04
CA LEU A 102 16.60 3.56 0.79
C LEU A 102 17.11 2.13 0.98
N SER A 103 16.75 1.24 0.07
CA SER A 103 17.26 -0.13 0.04
C SER A 103 18.77 -0.13 -0.18
N ARG A 104 19.49 -0.98 0.56
CA ARG A 104 20.94 -1.06 0.39
C ARG A 104 21.29 -1.72 -0.94
N PRO A 105 22.28 -1.23 -1.70
CA PRO A 105 22.71 -1.84 -2.94
C PRO A 105 23.04 -3.33 -2.75
N GLY A 106 22.51 -4.20 -3.65
CA GLY A 106 22.79 -5.63 -3.62
C GLY A 106 22.09 -6.42 -2.51
N LYS A 107 21.07 -5.85 -1.84
CA LYS A 107 20.28 -6.55 -0.81
C LYS A 107 18.79 -6.53 -1.15
N PRO A 108 18.34 -7.46 -2.00
CA PRO A 108 16.92 -7.55 -2.39
C PRO A 108 15.97 -7.77 -1.20
N THR A 109 16.44 -8.40 -0.13
CA THR A 109 15.62 -8.63 1.07
C THR A 109 15.19 -7.35 1.80
N ASP A 110 15.78 -6.20 1.47
CA ASP A 110 15.44 -4.93 2.11
C ASP A 110 14.05 -4.41 1.69
N ASN A 111 13.50 -4.88 0.55
CA ASN A 111 12.18 -4.49 0.05
C ASN A 111 11.29 -5.70 -0.32
N ALA A 112 11.46 -6.82 0.40
CA ALA A 112 10.83 -8.10 0.07
C ALA A 112 9.29 -8.06 0.01
N TYR A 113 8.65 -7.15 0.76
CA TYR A 113 7.19 -7.03 0.76
C TYR A 113 6.65 -6.53 -0.57
N ILE A 114 7.22 -5.43 -1.07
CA ILE A 114 6.80 -4.88 -2.36
C ILE A 114 7.20 -5.78 -3.52
N GLU A 115 8.35 -6.47 -3.43
CA GLU A 115 8.77 -7.44 -4.44
C GLU A 115 7.78 -8.61 -4.53
N SER A 116 7.36 -9.15 -3.38
CA SER A 116 6.34 -10.21 -3.32
C SER A 116 4.99 -9.73 -3.85
N PHE A 117 4.58 -8.50 -3.52
CA PHE A 117 3.36 -7.89 -4.04
C PHE A 117 3.46 -7.72 -5.57
N ASN A 118 4.54 -7.14 -6.07
CA ASN A 118 4.75 -6.89 -7.50
C ASN A 118 4.79 -8.19 -8.31
N ALA A 119 5.38 -9.26 -7.77
CA ALA A 119 5.39 -10.57 -8.41
C ALA A 119 3.96 -11.12 -8.57
N ARG A 120 3.11 -10.99 -7.56
CA ARG A 120 1.70 -11.39 -7.62
C ARG A 120 0.90 -10.53 -8.57
N PHE A 121 1.05 -9.22 -8.49
CA PHE A 121 0.38 -8.27 -9.36
C PHE A 121 0.72 -8.54 -10.83
N ARG A 122 1.99 -8.85 -11.13
CA ARG A 122 2.39 -9.25 -12.48
C ARG A 122 1.70 -10.54 -12.92
N LEU A 123 1.72 -11.58 -12.08
CA LEU A 123 1.16 -12.88 -12.41
C LEU A 123 -0.37 -12.83 -12.59
N GLU A 124 -1.06 -12.13 -11.70
CA GLU A 124 -2.52 -12.22 -11.57
C GLU A 124 -3.28 -11.09 -12.27
N CYS A 125 -2.58 -10.05 -12.70
CA CYS A 125 -3.20 -8.91 -13.40
C CYS A 125 -2.48 -8.58 -14.71
N LEU A 126 -1.18 -8.25 -14.65
CA LEU A 126 -0.49 -7.73 -15.83
C LEU A 126 -0.36 -8.80 -16.94
N ASN A 127 -0.06 -10.06 -16.58
CA ASN A 127 0.06 -11.17 -17.53
C ASN A 127 -1.30 -11.71 -18.02
N GLU A 128 -2.39 -11.44 -17.28
CA GLU A 128 -3.72 -11.94 -17.61
C GLU A 128 -4.52 -10.99 -18.50
N HIS A 129 -4.05 -9.74 -18.67
CA HIS A 129 -4.80 -8.72 -19.39
C HIS A 129 -4.01 -8.11 -20.55
N TRP A 130 -4.72 -7.89 -21.66
CA TRP A 130 -4.30 -6.97 -22.71
C TRP A 130 -4.86 -5.59 -22.40
N PHE A 131 -4.01 -4.57 -22.36
CA PHE A 131 -4.41 -3.19 -22.10
C PHE A 131 -4.55 -2.42 -23.42
N LEU A 132 -5.78 -2.14 -23.81
CA LEU A 132 -6.08 -1.48 -25.09
C LEU A 132 -5.77 0.02 -25.07
N SER A 133 -5.90 0.66 -23.91
CA SER A 133 -5.58 2.07 -23.68
C SER A 133 -5.06 2.27 -22.25
N LEU A 134 -4.58 3.49 -21.96
CA LEU A 134 -4.15 3.84 -20.61
C LEU A 134 -5.33 3.84 -19.62
N GLU A 135 -6.51 4.23 -20.07
CA GLU A 135 -7.75 4.22 -19.28
C GLU A 135 -8.17 2.79 -18.97
N ASP A 136 -8.16 1.91 -19.98
CA ASP A 136 -8.46 0.47 -19.81
C ASP A 136 -7.47 -0.20 -18.83
N ALA A 137 -6.18 0.17 -18.91
CA ALA A 137 -5.18 -0.31 -17.96
C ALA A 137 -5.49 0.16 -16.53
N ARG A 138 -5.84 1.42 -16.34
CA ARG A 138 -6.19 1.99 -15.03
C ARG A 138 -7.41 1.30 -14.43
N GLU A 139 -8.44 1.07 -15.21
CA GLU A 139 -9.67 0.44 -14.76
C GLU A 139 -9.44 -1.02 -14.32
N LYS A 140 -8.81 -1.84 -15.16
CA LYS A 140 -8.51 -3.25 -14.86
C LYS A 140 -7.59 -3.41 -13.66
N ILE A 141 -6.55 -2.57 -13.57
CA ILE A 141 -5.59 -2.59 -12.47
C ILE A 141 -6.25 -2.14 -11.16
N GLU A 142 -7.10 -1.12 -11.18
CA GLU A 142 -7.82 -0.68 -9.98
C GLU A 142 -8.82 -1.73 -9.52
N GLN A 143 -9.52 -2.40 -10.44
CA GLN A 143 -10.41 -3.51 -10.10
C GLN A 143 -9.63 -4.65 -9.41
N TRP A 144 -8.47 -5.04 -9.98
CA TRP A 144 -7.62 -6.05 -9.37
C TRP A 144 -7.13 -5.62 -7.97
N ARG A 145 -6.72 -4.34 -7.80
CA ARG A 145 -6.27 -3.81 -6.51
C ARG A 145 -7.38 -3.89 -5.45
N GLN A 146 -8.62 -3.57 -5.82
CA GLN A 146 -9.76 -3.68 -4.91
C GLN A 146 -10.04 -5.14 -4.53
N ASP A 147 -10.01 -6.06 -5.49
CA ASP A 147 -10.20 -7.49 -5.22
C ASP A 147 -9.06 -8.07 -4.38
N TYR A 148 -7.82 -7.64 -4.61
CA TYR A 148 -6.68 -7.97 -3.78
C TYR A 148 -6.88 -7.55 -2.32
N ASN A 149 -7.33 -6.33 -2.07
CA ASN A 149 -7.54 -5.84 -0.71
C ASN A 149 -8.75 -6.48 -0.03
N LYS A 150 -9.86 -6.67 -0.74
CA LYS A 150 -11.14 -7.06 -0.16
C LYS A 150 -11.39 -8.57 -0.09
N LYS A 151 -10.84 -9.32 -1.06
CA LYS A 151 -11.25 -10.73 -1.25
C LYS A 151 -10.10 -11.72 -1.08
N ARG A 152 -8.85 -11.27 -1.30
CA ARG A 152 -7.73 -12.19 -1.34
C ARG A 152 -7.28 -12.61 0.06
N PRO A 153 -7.32 -13.91 0.42
CA PRO A 153 -6.78 -14.37 1.69
C PRO A 153 -5.24 -14.36 1.66
N HIS A 154 -4.63 -13.89 2.74
CA HIS A 154 -3.18 -13.86 2.93
C HIS A 154 -2.77 -14.78 4.07
N SER A 155 -1.87 -15.73 3.79
CA SER A 155 -1.36 -16.66 4.82
C SER A 155 -0.65 -15.95 5.98
N SER A 156 0.04 -14.82 5.69
CA SER A 156 0.67 -13.99 6.72
C SER A 156 -0.31 -13.17 7.57
N LEU A 157 -1.60 -13.14 7.19
CA LEU A 157 -2.69 -12.45 7.87
C LEU A 157 -3.77 -13.42 8.36
N ASN A 158 -3.38 -14.63 8.76
CA ASN A 158 -4.30 -15.67 9.22
C ASN A 158 -5.37 -16.06 8.18
N ASN A 159 -5.04 -16.00 6.89
CA ASN A 159 -5.92 -16.29 5.75
C ASN A 159 -7.16 -15.38 5.64
N ILE A 160 -7.09 -14.16 6.16
CA ILE A 160 -8.08 -13.11 5.89
C ILE A 160 -7.55 -12.11 4.88
N SER A 161 -8.43 -11.27 4.33
CA SER A 161 -8.05 -10.24 3.37
C SER A 161 -7.31 -9.07 4.05
N PRO A 162 -6.49 -8.30 3.32
CA PRO A 162 -5.82 -7.12 3.86
C PRO A 162 -6.77 -6.11 4.50
N GLU A 163 -7.93 -5.84 3.88
CA GLU A 163 -8.92 -4.89 4.40
C GLU A 163 -9.58 -5.40 5.69
N GLU A 164 -9.91 -6.71 5.76
CA GLU A 164 -10.42 -7.33 6.99
C GLU A 164 -9.39 -7.26 8.11
N PHE A 165 -8.12 -7.59 7.82
CA PHE A 165 -7.05 -7.49 8.80
C PHE A 165 -6.86 -6.06 9.31
N ALA A 166 -6.82 -5.07 8.41
CA ALA A 166 -6.70 -3.66 8.76
C ALA A 166 -7.89 -3.14 9.58
N ALA A 167 -9.08 -3.71 9.39
CA ALA A 167 -10.27 -3.37 10.19
C ALA A 167 -10.19 -3.91 11.63
N LEU A 168 -9.61 -5.09 11.81
CA LEU A 168 -9.39 -5.70 13.13
C LEU A 168 -8.27 -5.00 13.93
N ASP A 169 -7.27 -4.48 13.24
CA ASP A 169 -6.10 -3.82 13.83
C ASP A 169 -6.39 -2.35 14.26
N ARG A 170 -7.63 -1.88 14.13
CA ARG A 170 -8.02 -0.54 14.59
C ARG A 170 -8.13 -0.52 16.12
N PRO A 171 -7.48 0.45 16.81
CA PRO A 171 -7.71 0.66 18.23
C PRO A 171 -9.21 0.86 18.50
N LEU A 172 -9.74 0.22 19.54
CA LEU A 172 -11.16 0.27 19.92
C LEU A 172 -11.73 1.69 20.12
N GLU A 173 -10.89 2.67 20.40
CA GLU A 173 -11.28 4.09 20.55
C GLU A 173 -11.85 4.71 19.27
N THR A 174 -11.48 4.23 18.09
CA THR A 174 -11.94 4.81 16.82
C THR A 174 -13.35 4.33 16.43
N VAL A 175 -13.83 3.26 17.02
CA VAL A 175 -15.15 2.68 16.73
C VAL A 175 -16.27 3.46 17.43
N LEU A 176 -15.98 4.10 18.57
CA LEU A 176 -17.00 4.79 19.38
C LEU A 176 -17.38 6.19 18.87
N ILE A 177 -16.61 6.80 17.97
CA ILE A 177 -16.85 8.18 17.50
C ILE A 177 -17.79 8.24 16.28
N ARG A 178 -18.12 7.11 15.62
CA ARG A 178 -18.95 7.10 14.40
C ARG A 178 -20.43 6.77 14.60
N SER A 179 -20.92 6.72 15.85
CA SER A 179 -22.36 6.52 16.10
C SER A 179 -22.91 7.51 17.12
N PRO A 180 -23.20 8.77 16.74
CA PRO A 180 -24.11 9.57 17.51
C PRO A 180 -25.54 9.26 17.01
N GLY A 181 -26.19 8.31 17.64
CA GLY A 181 -27.61 8.08 17.40
C GLY A 181 -28.00 6.62 17.29
N THR A 182 -28.05 5.91 18.39
CA THR A 182 -29.03 4.89 18.76
C THR A 182 -28.51 4.07 19.96
N ILE A 183 -28.49 4.63 21.15
CA ILE A 183 -28.58 3.85 22.38
C ILE A 183 -29.49 4.64 23.33
N LYS A 184 -30.79 4.53 23.12
CA LYS A 184 -31.79 4.64 24.17
C LYS A 184 -32.60 3.34 24.11
N ASN A 185 -32.74 2.73 25.28
CA ASN A 185 -33.58 1.56 25.60
C ASN A 185 -32.98 0.19 25.33
N ASP A 186 -32.15 -0.31 26.28
CA ASP A 186 -32.12 -1.74 26.64
C ASP A 186 -31.37 -1.96 27.98
N LEU A 187 -31.63 -1.08 28.98
CA LEU A 187 -31.14 -1.26 30.34
C LEU A 187 -32.30 -1.41 31.37
N GLN A 188 -33.33 -2.15 31.00
CA GLN A 188 -34.41 -2.45 31.95
C GLN A 188 -34.88 -3.91 31.93
N ASN A 189 -34.06 -4.91 31.74
CA ASN A 189 -34.48 -6.30 32.00
C ASN A 189 -33.31 -7.18 32.44
N PHE A 190 -32.64 -6.82 33.53
CA PHE A 190 -31.87 -7.80 34.30
C PHE A 190 -32.01 -7.45 35.79
N LYS A 191 -33.20 -7.78 36.36
CA LYS A 191 -33.36 -7.99 37.80
C LYS A 191 -34.20 -9.24 38.01
N LEU A 192 -33.60 -10.20 38.69
CA LEU A 192 -34.14 -11.23 39.55
C LEU A 192 -34.93 -12.40 38.89
N THR A 193 -34.32 -13.53 38.76
CA THR A 193 -34.57 -14.70 39.63
C THR A 193 -33.34 -15.58 39.62
#